data_210ed4e0af87cb25f40dcd99470f4e79
#
_entry.id   210ed4e0af87cb25f40dcd99470f4e79
#
_cell.length_a   1.000
_cell.length_b   1.000
_cell.length_c   1.000
_cell.angle_alpha   90.00
_cell.angle_beta   90.00
_cell.angle_gamma   90.00
#
_symmetry.space_group_name_H-M   'P 1'
#
loop_
_entity.id
_entity.type
_entity.pdbx_description
1 polymer ?
#
loop_
_entity_poly.entity_id
_entity_poly.type
_entity_poly.pdbx_seq_one_letter_code
_entity_poly.pdbx_strand_id
1 'polypeptide(L)'
;FAKRFTWWPQVFLGLAFNWGALLAWTAHTGALGWPAVVLYVGGIAWTLFYDTIYAHQDADEIALIGVKSTARLFGDDSRNWLRRFLAATVLLIGLAVIGAAIDRSVLAMVVALGGPWAMGWHLAWQLRHFDAKDSPGLVRLFRSNRDAGLIPVLFFAVAWFL
;
A
#
# COMPACT_ATOMS: atom_id res chain seq x y z
N PHE A 1 3.80 16.63 12.60
CA PHE A 1 3.45 16.50 14.03
C PHE A 1 3.69 15.09 14.56
N ALA A 2 3.17 14.02 13.91
CA ALA A 2 3.30 12.62 14.32
C ALA A 2 4.76 12.16 14.49
N LYS A 3 5.67 12.58 13.63
CA LYS A 3 7.11 12.27 13.67
C LYS A 3 7.82 12.68 14.99
N ARG A 4 7.19 13.51 15.83
CA ARG A 4 7.76 13.93 17.12
C ARG A 4 7.48 12.96 18.25
N PHE A 5 6.34 12.27 18.25
CA PHE A 5 5.93 11.41 19.36
C PHE A 5 5.91 9.92 19.05
N THR A 6 5.76 9.51 17.76
CA THR A 6 5.69 8.09 17.39
C THR A 6 6.75 7.69 16.37
N TRP A 7 7.15 6.42 16.43
CA TRP A 7 7.99 5.76 15.42
C TRP A 7 7.21 5.33 14.18
N TRP A 8 5.87 5.42 14.22
CA TRP A 8 4.95 4.99 13.17
C TRP A 8 4.17 6.15 12.55
N PRO A 9 4.81 7.27 12.15
CA PRO A 9 4.10 8.40 11.56
C PRO A 9 3.40 8.02 10.26
N GLN A 10 3.90 7.01 9.54
CA GLN A 10 3.35 6.48 8.30
C GLN A 10 1.95 5.86 8.48
N VAL A 11 1.62 5.36 9.67
CA VAL A 11 0.26 4.89 9.98
C VAL A 11 -0.73 6.03 9.90
N PHE A 12 -0.42 7.19 10.46
CA PHE A 12 -1.28 8.38 10.39
C PHE A 12 -1.47 8.85 8.95
N LEU A 13 -0.41 8.79 8.14
CA LEU A 13 -0.50 9.07 6.72
C LEU A 13 -1.43 8.08 6.02
N GLY A 14 -1.27 6.79 6.29
CA GLY A 14 -2.11 5.73 5.74
C GLY A 14 -3.58 5.90 6.12
N LEU A 15 -3.87 6.21 7.38
CA LEU A 15 -5.23 6.51 7.85
C LEU A 15 -5.86 7.66 7.06
N ALA A 16 -5.11 8.74 6.83
CA ALA A 16 -5.61 9.91 6.13
C ALA A 16 -5.77 9.69 4.62
N PHE A 17 -4.83 9.02 3.97
CA PHE A 17 -4.81 8.91 2.50
C PHE A 17 -5.79 7.86 1.95
N ASN A 18 -6.06 6.80 2.72
CA ASN A 18 -6.90 5.71 2.25
C ASN A 18 -8.38 5.88 2.58
N TRP A 19 -8.78 6.98 3.23
CA TRP A 19 -10.17 7.29 3.58
C TRP A 19 -11.14 7.21 2.39
N GLY A 20 -10.64 7.54 1.19
CA GLY A 20 -11.41 7.46 -0.04
C GLY A 20 -12.04 6.09 -0.31
N ALA A 21 -11.41 4.99 0.15
CA ALA A 21 -11.96 3.64 -0.02
C ALA A 21 -13.29 3.47 0.74
N LEU A 22 -13.36 4.00 1.96
CA LEU A 22 -14.58 3.96 2.79
C LEU A 22 -15.67 4.86 2.21
N LEU A 23 -15.29 6.07 1.78
CA LEU A 23 -16.23 7.04 1.19
C LEU A 23 -16.83 6.53 -0.12
N ALA A 24 -16.00 6.06 -1.05
CA ALA A 24 -16.46 5.58 -2.35
C ALA A 24 -17.40 4.37 -2.21
N TRP A 25 -17.05 3.43 -1.34
CA TRP A 25 -17.90 2.28 -1.05
C TRP A 25 -19.27 2.72 -0.49
N THR A 26 -19.26 3.53 0.57
CA THR A 26 -20.48 3.96 1.24
C THR A 26 -21.36 4.82 0.33
N ALA A 27 -20.76 5.66 -0.51
CA ALA A 27 -21.47 6.45 -1.50
C ALA A 27 -22.16 5.58 -2.57
N HIS A 28 -21.55 4.45 -2.92
CA HIS A 28 -22.11 3.53 -3.92
C HIS A 28 -23.17 2.58 -3.35
N THR A 29 -22.95 2.06 -2.14
CA THR A 29 -23.79 0.99 -1.56
C THR A 29 -24.79 1.48 -0.53
N GLY A 30 -24.68 2.74 -0.08
CA GLY A 30 -25.51 3.31 0.98
C GLY A 30 -25.12 2.93 2.41
N ALA A 31 -24.20 1.97 2.59
CA ALA A 31 -23.76 1.51 3.91
C ALA A 31 -22.29 1.07 3.88
N LEU A 32 -21.62 1.16 5.03
CA LEU A 32 -20.25 0.68 5.16
C LEU A 32 -20.22 -0.86 5.20
N GLY A 33 -19.55 -1.46 4.24
CA GLY A 33 -19.34 -2.91 4.16
C GLY A 33 -17.95 -3.34 4.60
N TRP A 34 -17.82 -4.59 5.07
CA TRP A 34 -16.52 -5.16 5.47
C TRP A 34 -15.46 -5.14 4.34
N PRO A 35 -15.80 -5.30 3.03
CA PRO A 35 -14.78 -5.23 1.99
C PRO A 35 -14.09 -3.87 1.92
N ALA A 36 -14.84 -2.77 2.15
CA ALA A 36 -14.27 -1.42 2.19
C ALA A 36 -13.31 -1.24 3.37
N VAL A 37 -13.65 -1.80 4.54
CA VAL A 37 -12.78 -1.74 5.72
C VAL A 37 -11.49 -2.51 5.49
N VAL A 38 -11.58 -3.71 4.90
CA VAL A 38 -10.40 -4.52 4.56
C VAL A 38 -9.54 -3.84 3.48
N LEU A 39 -10.16 -3.23 2.46
CA LEU A 39 -9.46 -2.43 1.45
C LEU A 39 -8.73 -1.25 2.09
N TYR A 40 -9.38 -0.54 3.01
CA TYR A 40 -8.79 0.57 3.75
C TYR A 40 -7.53 0.13 4.52
N VAL A 41 -7.60 -0.99 5.25
CA VAL A 41 -6.45 -1.53 5.98
C VAL A 41 -5.35 -1.99 5.02
N GLY A 42 -5.70 -2.59 3.88
CA GLY A 42 -4.77 -2.93 2.81
C GLY A 42 -4.05 -1.71 2.23
N GLY A 43 -4.78 -0.61 2.05
CA GLY A 43 -4.22 0.68 1.63
C GLY A 43 -3.24 1.26 2.66
N ILE A 44 -3.55 1.13 3.97
CA ILE A 44 -2.62 1.53 5.04
C ILE A 44 -1.34 0.69 4.97
N ALA A 45 -1.44 -0.64 4.77
CA ALA A 45 -0.27 -1.50 4.61
C ALA A 45 0.58 -1.10 3.40
N TRP A 46 -0.06 -0.74 2.28
CA TRP A 46 0.63 -0.20 1.11
C TRP A 46 1.30 1.14 1.40
N THR A 47 0.64 2.04 2.13
CA THR A 47 1.24 3.33 2.55
C THR A 47 2.48 3.08 3.42
N LEU A 48 2.42 2.15 4.36
CA LEU A 48 3.57 1.74 5.17
C LEU A 48 4.72 1.21 4.30
N PHE A 49 4.42 0.46 3.25
CA PHE A 49 5.43 -0.05 2.34
C PHE A 49 6.17 1.08 1.62
N TYR A 50 5.46 1.91 0.86
CA TYR A 50 6.12 2.90 0.02
C TYR A 50 6.68 4.09 0.80
N ASP A 51 6.03 4.51 1.88
CA ASP A 51 6.51 5.65 2.66
C ASP A 51 7.68 5.26 3.58
N THR A 52 7.80 3.99 3.98
CA THR A 52 9.02 3.49 4.63
C THR A 52 10.20 3.51 3.65
N ILE A 53 10.02 3.11 2.38
CA ILE A 53 11.06 3.23 1.35
C ILE A 53 11.50 4.69 1.22
N TYR A 54 10.53 5.60 1.08
CA TYR A 54 10.80 7.03 0.94
C TYR A 54 11.54 7.61 2.16
N ALA A 55 11.15 7.19 3.37
CA ALA A 55 11.73 7.68 4.62
C ALA A 55 13.21 7.32 4.80
N HIS A 56 13.78 6.41 4.02
CA HIS A 56 15.21 6.13 4.02
C HIS A 56 16.01 7.23 3.33
N GLN A 57 15.40 8.03 2.45
CA GLN A 57 16.07 9.12 1.74
C GLN A 57 16.72 10.11 2.71
N ASP A 58 16.01 10.46 3.79
CA ASP A 58 16.41 11.50 4.74
C ASP A 58 16.76 10.91 6.13
N ALA A 59 16.94 9.58 6.23
CA ALA A 59 17.04 8.90 7.53
C ALA A 59 18.20 9.42 8.39
N ASP A 60 19.36 9.73 7.78
CA ASP A 60 20.55 10.22 8.47
C ASP A 60 20.39 11.69 8.89
N GLU A 61 19.84 12.55 8.02
CA GLU A 61 19.59 13.95 8.33
C GLU A 61 18.52 14.10 9.42
N ILE A 62 17.46 13.31 9.34
CA ILE A 62 16.36 13.26 10.32
C ILE A 62 16.86 12.75 11.68
N ALA A 63 17.91 11.89 11.69
CA ALA A 63 18.51 11.41 12.92
C ALA A 63 19.11 12.54 13.75
N LEU A 64 19.73 13.52 13.12
CA LEU A 64 20.37 14.67 13.78
C LEU A 64 19.39 15.57 14.53
N ILE A 65 18.16 15.67 14.04
CA ILE A 65 17.11 16.51 14.63
C ILE A 65 16.12 15.73 15.52
N GLY A 66 16.39 14.44 15.79
CA GLY A 66 15.61 13.63 16.73
C GLY A 66 14.23 13.19 16.24
N VAL A 67 13.91 13.35 14.95
CA VAL A 67 12.62 12.97 14.36
C VAL A 67 12.54 11.45 14.16
N LYS A 68 11.36 10.87 14.41
CA LYS A 68 11.10 9.44 14.37
C LYS A 68 10.51 9.01 13.01
N SER A 69 10.89 7.83 12.50
CA SER A 69 10.31 7.22 11.29
C SER A 69 10.45 5.70 11.33
N THR A 70 9.65 5.00 10.53
CA THR A 70 9.76 3.54 10.38
C THR A 70 11.10 3.13 9.77
N ALA A 71 11.69 3.92 8.87
CA ALA A 71 13.01 3.66 8.31
C ALA A 71 14.09 3.57 9.41
N ARG A 72 14.06 4.51 10.37
CA ARG A 72 14.98 4.48 11.52
C ARG A 72 14.64 3.38 12.52
N LEU A 73 13.34 3.11 12.72
CA LEU A 73 12.90 2.05 13.65
C LEU A 73 13.37 0.66 13.19
N PHE A 74 13.28 0.39 11.90
CA PHE A 74 13.59 -0.92 11.35
C PHE A 74 15.07 -1.08 10.99
N GLY A 75 15.78 0.01 10.66
CA GLY A 75 17.20 -0.04 10.33
C GLY A 75 17.51 -1.14 9.31
N ASP A 76 18.43 -2.03 9.66
CA ASP A 76 18.84 -3.15 8.80
C ASP A 76 17.72 -4.18 8.55
N ASP A 77 16.70 -4.27 9.41
CA ASP A 77 15.55 -5.16 9.24
C ASP A 77 14.47 -4.59 8.31
N SER A 78 14.69 -3.39 7.76
CA SER A 78 13.72 -2.70 6.88
C SER A 78 13.22 -3.58 5.73
N ARG A 79 14.11 -4.36 5.09
CA ARG A 79 13.74 -5.27 3.99
C ARG A 79 12.74 -6.33 4.42
N ASN A 80 12.82 -6.86 5.63
CA ASN A 80 11.89 -7.85 6.15
C ASN A 80 10.52 -7.22 6.48
N TRP A 81 10.52 -6.01 7.03
CA TRP A 81 9.30 -5.27 7.27
C TRP A 81 8.58 -4.88 5.97
N LEU A 82 9.33 -4.45 4.96
CA LEU A 82 8.78 -4.19 3.63
C LEU A 82 8.15 -5.44 3.00
N ARG A 83 8.75 -6.64 3.17
CA ARG A 83 8.13 -7.91 2.74
C ARG A 83 6.80 -8.18 3.44
N ARG A 84 6.72 -7.91 4.76
CA ARG A 84 5.48 -8.06 5.54
C ARG A 84 4.40 -7.11 5.07
N PHE A 85 4.74 -5.83 4.83
CA PHE A 85 3.81 -4.84 4.31
C PHE A 85 3.33 -5.17 2.90
N LEU A 86 4.21 -5.62 2.01
CA LEU A 86 3.86 -6.11 0.69
C LEU A 86 2.85 -7.28 0.78
N ALA A 87 3.16 -8.29 1.58
CA ALA A 87 2.28 -9.44 1.76
C ALA A 87 0.92 -9.02 2.33
N ALA A 88 0.90 -8.17 3.36
CA ALA A 88 -0.33 -7.63 3.93
C ALA A 88 -1.15 -6.85 2.90
N THR A 89 -0.50 -6.01 2.08
CA THR A 89 -1.15 -5.25 1.00
C THR A 89 -1.86 -6.17 0.02
N VAL A 90 -1.14 -7.16 -0.53
CA VAL A 90 -1.70 -8.06 -1.55
C VAL A 90 -2.82 -8.92 -0.98
N LEU A 91 -2.63 -9.48 0.23
CA LEU A 91 -3.61 -10.34 0.87
C LEU A 91 -4.89 -9.58 1.25
N LEU A 92 -4.76 -8.39 1.84
CA LEU A 92 -5.91 -7.60 2.28
C LEU A 92 -6.67 -7.03 1.09
N ILE A 93 -5.98 -6.48 0.07
CA ILE A 93 -6.66 -6.00 -1.14
C ILE A 93 -7.32 -7.19 -1.87
N GLY A 94 -6.65 -8.34 -1.98
CA GLY A 94 -7.22 -9.55 -2.55
C GLY A 94 -8.48 -10.02 -1.80
N LEU A 95 -8.45 -10.02 -0.47
CA LEU A 95 -9.61 -10.35 0.36
C LEU A 95 -10.77 -9.36 0.17
N ALA A 96 -10.46 -8.07 0.06
CA ALA A 96 -11.46 -7.04 -0.23
C ALA A 96 -12.12 -7.26 -1.61
N VAL A 97 -11.32 -7.62 -2.62
CA VAL A 97 -11.82 -7.96 -3.97
C VAL A 97 -12.74 -9.18 -3.93
N ILE A 98 -12.37 -10.24 -3.21
CA ILE A 98 -13.24 -11.42 -3.04
C ILE A 98 -14.59 -11.00 -2.44
N GLY A 99 -14.56 -10.20 -1.36
CA GLY A 99 -15.79 -9.75 -0.72
C GLY A 99 -16.64 -8.82 -1.60
N ALA A 100 -16.01 -7.99 -2.41
CA ALA A 100 -16.72 -7.08 -3.33
C ALA A 100 -17.28 -7.81 -4.56
N ALA A 101 -16.69 -8.93 -4.97
CA ALA A 101 -17.06 -9.68 -6.17
C ALA A 101 -17.81 -10.99 -5.86
N ILE A 102 -18.28 -11.18 -4.63
CA ILE A 102 -18.86 -12.46 -4.19
C ILE A 102 -20.11 -12.86 -4.99
N ASP A 103 -20.89 -11.87 -5.45
CA ASP A 103 -22.12 -12.07 -6.23
C ASP A 103 -21.88 -11.93 -7.75
N ARG A 104 -20.61 -11.81 -8.18
CA ARG A 104 -20.23 -11.68 -9.58
C ARG A 104 -19.90 -13.04 -10.20
N SER A 105 -19.74 -13.08 -11.52
CA SER A 105 -19.29 -14.29 -12.20
C SER A 105 -17.90 -14.71 -11.70
N VAL A 106 -17.61 -16.02 -11.74
CA VAL A 106 -16.28 -16.55 -11.39
C VAL A 106 -15.19 -15.93 -12.24
N LEU A 107 -15.49 -15.68 -13.53
CA LEU A 107 -14.53 -15.06 -14.45
C LEU A 107 -14.22 -13.61 -14.03
N ALA A 108 -15.25 -12.83 -13.70
CA ALA A 108 -15.08 -11.45 -13.21
C ALA A 108 -14.22 -11.43 -11.93
N MET A 109 -14.48 -12.33 -10.98
CA MET A 109 -13.70 -12.44 -9.75
C MET A 109 -12.23 -12.79 -10.03
N VAL A 110 -11.97 -13.76 -10.88
CA VAL A 110 -10.59 -14.17 -11.24
C VAL A 110 -9.84 -13.03 -11.92
N VAL A 111 -10.47 -12.33 -12.85
CA VAL A 111 -9.88 -11.17 -13.52
C VAL A 111 -9.62 -10.06 -12.50
N ALA A 112 -10.57 -9.74 -11.62
CA ALA A 112 -10.38 -8.71 -10.60
C ALA A 112 -9.22 -9.05 -9.65
N LEU A 113 -9.06 -10.32 -9.25
CA LEU A 113 -7.94 -10.78 -8.41
C LEU A 113 -6.58 -10.65 -9.11
N GLY A 114 -6.54 -10.62 -10.44
CA GLY A 114 -5.34 -10.30 -11.21
C GLY A 114 -4.75 -8.93 -10.83
N GLY A 115 -5.59 -7.98 -10.43
CA GLY A 115 -5.17 -6.62 -10.02
C GLY A 115 -4.22 -6.61 -8.82
N PRO A 116 -4.63 -7.11 -7.64
CA PRO A 116 -3.75 -7.21 -6.47
C PRO A 116 -2.48 -8.05 -6.73
N TRP A 117 -2.59 -9.11 -7.52
CA TRP A 117 -1.43 -9.94 -7.90
C TRP A 117 -0.42 -9.17 -8.76
N ALA A 118 -0.88 -8.48 -9.79
CA ALA A 118 -0.01 -7.67 -10.65
C ALA A 118 0.60 -6.49 -9.89
N MET A 119 -0.17 -5.84 -9.01
CA MET A 119 0.34 -4.85 -8.07
C MET A 119 1.43 -5.45 -7.17
N GLY A 120 1.19 -6.63 -6.60
CA GLY A 120 2.15 -7.34 -5.75
C GLY A 120 3.45 -7.65 -6.49
N TRP A 121 3.38 -8.02 -7.77
CA TRP A 121 4.56 -8.18 -8.61
C TRP A 121 5.35 -6.89 -8.76
N HIS A 122 4.67 -5.76 -8.98
CA HIS A 122 5.32 -4.45 -9.04
C HIS A 122 5.98 -4.06 -7.70
N LEU A 123 5.30 -4.29 -6.57
CA LEU A 123 5.88 -4.03 -5.24
C LEU A 123 7.07 -4.96 -4.96
N ALA A 124 7.02 -6.22 -5.40
CA ALA A 124 8.15 -7.15 -5.31
C ALA A 124 9.35 -6.69 -6.16
N TRP A 125 9.07 -6.11 -7.35
CA TRP A 125 10.10 -5.47 -8.16
C TRP A 125 10.73 -4.28 -7.41
N GLN A 126 9.93 -3.41 -6.78
CA GLN A 126 10.45 -2.30 -5.95
C GLN A 126 11.35 -2.85 -4.83
N LEU A 127 10.90 -3.89 -4.13
CA LEU A 127 11.66 -4.50 -3.03
C LEU A 127 13.00 -5.11 -3.47
N ARG A 128 13.08 -5.67 -4.69
CA ARG A 128 14.33 -6.17 -5.25
C ARG A 128 15.34 -5.05 -5.50
N HIS A 129 14.86 -3.87 -5.93
CA HIS A 129 15.68 -2.70 -6.22
C HIS A 129 15.85 -1.75 -5.02
N PHE A 130 15.30 -2.12 -3.86
CA PHE A 130 15.46 -1.33 -2.63
C PHE A 130 16.90 -1.37 -2.15
N ASP A 131 17.53 -0.20 -2.12
CA ASP A 131 18.81 0.06 -1.48
C ASP A 131 18.66 1.33 -0.62
N ALA A 132 18.83 1.19 0.70
CA ALA A 132 18.69 2.28 1.65
C ALA A 132 19.72 3.41 1.44
N LYS A 133 20.81 3.15 0.71
CA LYS A 133 21.89 4.12 0.44
C LYS A 133 21.74 4.82 -0.92
N ASP A 134 20.87 4.34 -1.80
CA ASP A 134 20.62 4.96 -3.13
C ASP A 134 19.46 5.96 -3.06
N SER A 135 19.70 7.17 -2.54
CA SER A 135 18.67 8.21 -2.41
C SER A 135 17.92 8.51 -3.72
N PRO A 136 18.57 8.67 -4.90
CA PRO A 136 17.85 8.82 -6.17
C PRO A 136 16.99 7.59 -6.52
N GLY A 137 17.46 6.37 -6.22
CA GLY A 137 16.72 5.13 -6.40
C GLY A 137 15.48 5.08 -5.53
N LEU A 138 15.58 5.48 -4.26
CA LEU A 138 14.45 5.53 -3.33
C LEU A 138 13.33 6.45 -3.83
N VAL A 139 13.67 7.63 -4.36
CA VAL A 139 12.68 8.56 -4.97
C VAL A 139 12.03 7.93 -6.20
N ARG A 140 12.79 7.22 -7.04
CA ARG A 140 12.26 6.52 -8.22
C ARG A 140 11.27 5.43 -7.83
N LEU A 141 11.62 4.61 -6.82
CA LEU A 141 10.73 3.57 -6.29
C LEU A 141 9.46 4.19 -5.70
N PHE A 142 9.59 5.26 -4.91
CA PHE A 142 8.43 5.98 -4.38
C PHE A 142 7.50 6.47 -5.49
N ARG A 143 8.03 7.13 -6.52
CA ARG A 143 7.24 7.63 -7.66
C ARG A 143 6.55 6.53 -8.45
N SER A 144 7.14 5.33 -8.53
CA SER A 144 6.55 4.19 -9.25
C SER A 144 5.29 3.64 -8.57
N ASN A 145 4.96 4.09 -7.34
CA ASN A 145 3.71 3.70 -6.67
C ASN A 145 2.47 4.30 -7.35
N ARG A 146 2.60 5.37 -8.15
CA ARG A 146 1.54 5.78 -9.06
C ARG A 146 1.14 4.62 -9.98
N ASP A 147 2.10 3.96 -10.57
CA ASP A 147 1.87 2.86 -11.52
C ASP A 147 1.35 1.62 -10.77
N ALA A 148 1.90 1.33 -9.57
CA ALA A 148 1.38 0.28 -8.70
C ALA A 148 -0.11 0.46 -8.38
N GLY A 149 -0.57 1.69 -8.14
CA GLY A 149 -1.98 1.99 -7.87
C GLY A 149 -2.87 1.93 -9.12
N LEU A 150 -2.34 2.21 -10.31
CA LEU A 150 -3.09 2.14 -11.56
C LEU A 150 -3.26 0.71 -12.09
N ILE A 151 -2.34 -0.19 -11.79
CA ILE A 151 -2.40 -1.59 -12.23
C ILE A 151 -3.74 -2.26 -11.85
N PRO A 152 -4.19 -2.28 -10.58
CA PRO A 152 -5.47 -2.90 -10.22
C PRO A 152 -6.67 -2.29 -10.93
N VAL A 153 -6.64 -1.00 -11.23
CA VAL A 153 -7.74 -0.30 -11.90
C VAL A 153 -8.02 -0.89 -13.28
N LEU A 154 -6.98 -1.29 -14.03
CA LEU A 154 -7.14 -1.92 -15.34
C LEU A 154 -7.88 -3.25 -15.23
N PHE A 155 -7.53 -4.08 -14.24
CA PHE A 155 -8.18 -5.36 -14.00
C PHE A 155 -9.64 -5.17 -13.54
N PHE A 156 -9.89 -4.20 -12.67
CA PHE A 156 -11.24 -3.90 -12.19
C PHE A 156 -12.12 -3.37 -13.33
N ALA A 157 -11.57 -2.52 -14.21
CA ALA A 157 -12.28 -2.04 -15.38
C ALA A 157 -12.70 -3.18 -16.32
N VAL A 158 -11.81 -4.14 -16.57
CA VAL A 158 -12.14 -5.32 -17.39
C VAL A 158 -13.17 -6.20 -16.68
N ALA A 159 -12.97 -6.48 -15.38
CA ALA A 159 -13.90 -7.31 -14.60
C ALA A 159 -15.32 -6.71 -14.49
N TRP A 160 -15.44 -5.39 -14.64
CA TRP A 160 -16.75 -4.71 -14.62
C TRP A 160 -17.66 -5.14 -15.77
N PHE A 161 -17.09 -5.45 -16.93
CA PHE A 161 -17.82 -5.85 -18.14
C PHE A 161 -18.06 -7.37 -18.25
N LEU A 162 -17.56 -8.16 -17.31
CA LEU A 162 -17.70 -9.63 -17.23
C LEU A 162 -18.73 -10.04 -16.17
#